data_7a079e05e9ac045e4d030f08bfaf8ace
#
_entry.id   7a079e05e9ac045e4d030f08bfaf8ace
#
_cell.length_a   1.000
_cell.length_b   1.000
_cell.length_c   1.000
_cell.angle_alpha   90.00
_cell.angle_beta   90.00
_cell.angle_gamma   90.00
#
_symmetry.space_group_name_H-M   'P 1'
#
loop_
_entity.id
_entity.type
_entity.pdbx_description
1 polymer ?
#
loop_
_entity_poly.entity_id
_entity_poly.type
_entity_poly.pdbx_seq_one_letter_code
_entity_poly.pdbx_strand_id
1 'polypeptide(L)'
;ILDGKIMIFDLLNMNIKTLNLKSDKLNKNIKNLSQFEDFYKDNECQDNIKIKKINAKEFNTLYKAKLNKILLIDVREKEEFNKCSLKGSISIPINNLEQKSHLKFIKQESLVKEIFTLCQLGKRSEKASKILMKFKISSTSIEGGMKKINQVTIG
;
A
#
# COMPACT_ATOMS: atom_id res chain seq x y z
N ILE A 1 39.84 -8.16 1.58
CA ILE A 1 39.39 -6.95 0.83
C ILE A 1 38.84 -7.45 -0.49
N LEU A 2 37.55 -7.22 -0.74
CA LEU A 2 36.85 -7.58 -1.98
C LEU A 2 37.07 -6.49 -3.04
N ASP A 3 38.28 -6.32 -3.50
CA ASP A 3 38.62 -5.27 -4.46
C ASP A 3 37.84 -5.47 -5.78
N GLY A 4 36.89 -4.56 -6.02
CA GLY A 4 36.05 -4.58 -7.23
C GLY A 4 35.10 -5.78 -7.35
N LYS A 5 34.74 -6.45 -6.25
CA LYS A 5 33.82 -7.61 -6.25
C LYS A 5 32.68 -7.42 -5.25
N ILE A 6 31.48 -7.78 -5.67
CA ILE A 6 30.31 -7.93 -4.80
C ILE A 6 30.02 -9.42 -4.66
N MET A 7 29.90 -9.90 -3.43
CA MET A 7 29.42 -11.26 -3.14
C MET A 7 27.97 -11.21 -2.70
N ILE A 8 27.12 -11.95 -3.36
CA ILE A 8 25.70 -12.11 -3.03
C ILE A 8 25.53 -13.50 -2.45
N PHE A 9 25.09 -13.58 -1.19
CA PHE A 9 24.78 -14.82 -0.51
C PHE A 9 23.28 -15.08 -0.57
N ASP A 10 22.89 -16.16 -1.21
CA ASP A 10 21.53 -16.69 -1.16
C ASP A 10 21.48 -17.75 -0.05
N LEU A 11 21.01 -17.34 1.12
CA LEU A 11 20.96 -18.20 2.31
C LEU A 11 19.94 -19.34 2.19
N LEU A 12 18.92 -19.19 1.34
CA LEU A 12 17.88 -20.21 1.15
C LEU A 12 18.40 -21.39 0.32
N ASN A 13 19.21 -21.10 -0.70
CA ASN A 13 19.73 -22.11 -1.62
C ASN A 13 21.23 -22.41 -1.40
N MET A 14 21.83 -21.83 -0.35
CA MET A 14 23.27 -21.95 -0.03
C MET A 14 24.19 -21.63 -1.22
N ASN A 15 23.77 -20.70 -2.07
CA ASN A 15 24.51 -20.29 -3.27
C ASN A 15 25.23 -18.96 -3.06
N ILE A 16 26.47 -18.90 -3.58
CA ILE A 16 27.27 -17.69 -3.57
C ILE A 16 27.49 -17.24 -5.01
N LYS A 17 27.08 -16.03 -5.34
CA LYS A 17 27.38 -15.40 -6.64
C LYS A 17 28.35 -14.26 -6.44
N THR A 18 29.41 -14.23 -7.23
CA THR A 18 30.37 -13.13 -7.24
C THR A 18 30.18 -12.31 -8.50
N LEU A 19 29.95 -11.01 -8.34
CA LEU A 19 29.89 -10.04 -9.42
C LEU A 19 31.18 -9.23 -9.44
N ASN A 20 31.86 -9.18 -10.57
CA ASN A 20 33.02 -8.32 -10.77
C ASN A 20 32.55 -6.92 -11.19
N LEU A 21 32.88 -5.92 -10.39
CA LEU A 21 32.64 -4.53 -10.74
C LEU A 21 33.80 -4.04 -11.63
N LYS A 22 33.51 -3.72 -12.89
CA LYS A 22 34.46 -2.97 -13.72
C LYS A 22 34.30 -1.50 -13.35
N SER A 23 35.39 -0.84 -12.94
CA SER A 23 35.38 0.60 -12.76
C SER A 23 35.23 1.25 -14.14
N ASP A 24 34.11 1.88 -14.36
CA ASP A 24 33.94 2.70 -15.57
C ASP A 24 34.61 4.06 -15.33
N LYS A 25 35.61 4.38 -16.15
CA LYS A 25 36.38 5.64 -16.05
C LYS A 25 35.52 6.88 -16.25
N LEU A 26 34.29 6.72 -16.73
CA LEU A 26 33.30 7.79 -16.95
C LEU A 26 32.58 8.24 -15.67
N ASN A 27 32.62 7.47 -14.58
CA ASN A 27 31.89 7.76 -13.34
C ASN A 27 32.68 8.57 -12.28
N LYS A 28 33.71 9.33 -12.68
CA LYS A 28 34.48 10.17 -11.77
C LYS A 28 33.77 11.45 -11.28
N ASN A 29 32.54 11.70 -11.71
CA ASN A 29 31.82 12.95 -11.43
C ASN A 29 30.61 12.83 -10.52
N ILE A 30 30.54 11.82 -9.65
CA ILE A 30 29.51 11.80 -8.62
C ILE A 30 29.91 12.79 -7.53
N LYS A 31 29.45 14.03 -7.68
CA LYS A 31 29.78 15.12 -6.74
C LYS A 31 28.79 15.24 -5.57
N ASN A 32 27.59 14.66 -5.65
CA ASN A 32 26.58 14.74 -4.60
C ASN A 32 25.70 13.48 -4.54
N LEU A 33 25.44 13.00 -3.31
CA LEU A 33 24.48 11.91 -3.05
C LEU A 33 23.03 12.25 -3.48
N SER A 34 22.68 13.54 -3.55
CA SER A 34 21.36 13.99 -4.00
C SER A 34 20.98 13.56 -5.42
N GLN A 35 21.97 13.24 -6.26
CA GLN A 35 21.71 12.69 -7.61
C GLN A 35 21.16 11.24 -7.57
N PHE A 36 21.32 10.55 -6.45
CA PHE A 36 20.76 9.19 -6.28
C PHE A 36 19.33 9.19 -5.74
N GLU A 37 18.85 10.27 -5.14
CA GLU A 37 17.47 10.36 -4.70
C GLU A 37 16.49 10.24 -5.87
N ASP A 38 16.83 10.77 -7.03
CA ASP A 38 16.01 10.66 -8.26
C ASP A 38 16.06 9.24 -8.83
N PHE A 39 17.20 8.56 -8.76
CA PHE A 39 17.35 7.18 -9.20
C PHE A 39 16.50 6.19 -8.37
N TYR A 40 16.35 6.44 -7.07
CA TYR A 40 15.49 5.64 -6.19
C TYR A 40 14.01 6.02 -6.31
N LYS A 41 13.69 7.26 -6.71
CA LYS A 41 12.31 7.68 -7.00
C LYS A 41 11.76 7.03 -8.26
N ASP A 42 12.59 6.83 -9.28
CA ASP A 42 12.17 6.26 -10.57
C ASP A 42 12.04 4.73 -10.57
N ASN A 43 12.63 4.05 -9.59
CA ASN A 43 12.52 2.58 -9.46
C ASN A 43 11.36 2.10 -8.56
N GLU A 44 10.57 2.99 -7.95
CA GLU A 44 9.19 2.64 -7.66
C GLU A 44 8.54 2.45 -9.03
N CYS A 45 8.23 1.21 -9.41
CA CYS A 45 7.34 0.93 -10.54
C CYS A 45 6.11 1.81 -10.34
N GLN A 46 6.11 2.99 -10.97
CA GLN A 46 4.93 3.81 -11.10
C GLN A 46 4.04 3.05 -12.10
N ASP A 47 3.42 1.97 -11.57
CA ASP A 47 2.18 1.54 -12.15
C ASP A 47 1.31 2.80 -12.13
N ASN A 48 1.10 3.44 -13.28
CA ASN A 48 0.15 4.54 -13.49
C ASN A 48 -1.29 4.05 -13.27
N ILE A 49 -1.48 3.23 -12.24
CA ILE A 49 -2.76 2.70 -11.83
C ILE A 49 -3.50 3.85 -11.14
N LYS A 50 -4.39 4.50 -11.90
CA LYS A 50 -5.32 5.47 -11.34
C LYS A 50 -6.30 4.75 -10.41
N ILE A 51 -6.15 4.95 -9.12
CA ILE A 51 -7.11 4.46 -8.12
C ILE A 51 -8.19 5.50 -7.88
N LYS A 52 -9.38 5.03 -7.53
CA LYS A 52 -10.46 5.91 -7.06
C LYS A 52 -10.14 6.40 -5.65
N LYS A 53 -10.39 7.69 -5.40
CA LYS A 53 -10.21 8.32 -4.09
C LYS A 53 -11.48 9.04 -3.71
N ILE A 54 -11.78 9.08 -2.42
CA ILE A 54 -12.90 9.81 -1.84
C ILE A 54 -12.40 10.60 -0.62
N ASN A 55 -12.87 11.81 -0.44
CA ASN A 55 -12.52 12.56 0.76
C ASN A 55 -13.34 12.09 1.98
N ALA A 56 -12.85 12.38 3.19
CA ALA A 56 -13.43 11.88 4.43
C ALA A 56 -14.88 12.39 4.66
N LYS A 57 -15.21 13.59 4.20
CA LYS A 57 -16.55 14.17 4.37
C LYS A 57 -17.59 13.46 3.48
N GLU A 58 -17.28 13.28 2.22
CA GLU A 58 -18.12 12.54 1.27
C GLU A 58 -18.29 11.08 1.70
N PHE A 59 -17.18 10.45 2.10
CA PHE A 59 -17.21 9.07 2.60
C PHE A 59 -18.14 8.95 3.81
N ASN A 60 -18.04 9.86 4.80
CA ASN A 60 -18.86 9.81 6.01
C ASN A 60 -20.36 9.91 5.70
N THR A 61 -20.75 10.78 4.76
CA THR A 61 -22.14 10.91 4.29
C THR A 61 -22.63 9.62 3.64
N LEU A 62 -21.81 9.06 2.74
CA LEU A 62 -22.13 7.84 2.00
C LEU A 62 -22.20 6.62 2.94
N TYR A 63 -21.27 6.54 3.89
CA TYR A 63 -21.19 5.45 4.86
C TYR A 63 -22.41 5.39 5.79
N LYS A 64 -22.87 6.54 6.28
CA LYS A 64 -24.11 6.65 7.09
C LYS A 64 -25.35 6.22 6.30
N ALA A 65 -25.40 6.56 5.01
CA ALA A 65 -26.56 6.26 4.16
C ALA A 65 -26.60 4.81 3.64
N LYS A 66 -25.44 4.17 3.42
CA LYS A 66 -25.34 2.89 2.70
C LYS A 66 -24.48 1.83 3.40
N LEU A 67 -24.50 1.78 4.73
CA LEU A 67 -23.62 0.87 5.51
C LEU A 67 -23.66 -0.59 5.01
N ASN A 68 -24.84 -1.10 4.67
CA ASN A 68 -25.02 -2.50 4.23
C ASN A 68 -24.49 -2.78 2.80
N LYS A 69 -24.23 -1.73 2.01
CA LYS A 69 -23.72 -1.84 0.63
C LYS A 69 -22.23 -1.53 0.53
N ILE A 70 -21.56 -1.33 1.64
CA ILE A 70 -20.14 -0.99 1.71
C ILE A 70 -19.39 -2.10 2.44
N LEU A 71 -18.27 -2.52 1.87
CA LEU A 71 -17.25 -3.27 2.56
C LEU A 71 -16.08 -2.33 2.86
N LEU A 72 -15.92 -1.96 4.12
CA LEU A 72 -14.82 -1.12 4.58
C LEU A 72 -13.68 -1.98 5.12
N ILE A 73 -12.54 -1.94 4.45
CA ILE A 73 -11.34 -2.68 4.82
C ILE A 73 -10.36 -1.73 5.49
N ASP A 74 -10.11 -1.93 6.77
CA ASP A 74 -9.08 -1.22 7.50
C ASP A 74 -7.75 -1.96 7.35
N VAL A 75 -6.80 -1.32 6.68
CA VAL A 75 -5.49 -1.91 6.36
C VAL A 75 -4.39 -1.53 7.35
N ARG A 76 -4.78 -0.98 8.50
CA ARG A 76 -3.86 -0.71 9.62
C ARG A 76 -3.47 -2.01 10.32
N GLU A 77 -2.48 -1.90 11.19
CA GLU A 77 -2.11 -3.02 12.06
C GLU A 77 -3.23 -3.31 13.08
N LYS A 78 -3.27 -4.55 13.55
CA LYS A 78 -4.36 -5.05 14.40
C LYS A 78 -4.47 -4.26 15.72
N GLU A 79 -3.35 -3.82 16.24
CA GLU A 79 -3.27 -2.98 17.45
C GLU A 79 -3.89 -1.59 17.23
N GLU A 80 -3.70 -0.99 16.05
CA GLU A 80 -4.33 0.29 15.68
C GLU A 80 -5.85 0.13 15.53
N PHE A 81 -6.28 -0.97 14.92
CA PHE A 81 -7.69 -1.30 14.72
C PHE A 81 -8.42 -1.53 16.05
N ASN A 82 -7.81 -2.27 16.97
CA ASN A 82 -8.40 -2.58 18.28
C ASN A 82 -8.54 -1.33 19.16
N LYS A 83 -7.65 -0.35 19.02
CA LYS A 83 -7.74 0.92 19.76
C LYS A 83 -8.91 1.79 19.30
N CYS A 84 -9.15 1.85 18.02
CA CYS A 84 -10.21 2.65 17.43
C CYS A 84 -10.50 2.17 16.00
N SER A 85 -11.74 1.79 15.72
CA SER A 85 -12.18 1.35 14.39
C SER A 85 -13.56 1.88 14.06
N LEU A 86 -13.91 1.93 12.78
CA LEU A 86 -15.26 2.30 12.35
C LEU A 86 -16.20 1.10 12.46
N LYS A 87 -17.43 1.34 12.90
CA LYS A 87 -18.44 0.28 13.04
C LYS A 87 -18.67 -0.42 11.69
N GLY A 88 -18.53 -1.74 11.66
CA GLY A 88 -18.70 -2.53 10.43
C GLY A 88 -17.49 -2.59 9.50
N SER A 89 -16.35 -1.99 9.89
CA SER A 89 -15.10 -2.21 9.19
C SER A 89 -14.50 -3.57 9.55
N ILE A 90 -13.76 -4.15 8.62
CA ILE A 90 -12.99 -5.38 8.84
C ILE A 90 -11.50 -5.06 8.84
N SER A 91 -10.77 -5.71 9.74
CA SER A 91 -9.31 -5.56 9.84
C SER A 91 -8.62 -6.57 8.93
N ILE A 92 -7.92 -6.07 7.91
CA ILE A 92 -7.01 -6.84 7.06
C ILE A 92 -5.74 -6.01 6.90
N PRO A 93 -4.72 -6.21 7.74
CA PRO A 93 -3.45 -5.49 7.62
C PRO A 93 -2.88 -5.59 6.21
N ILE A 94 -2.26 -4.52 5.73
CA ILE A 94 -1.78 -4.42 4.35
C ILE A 94 -0.86 -5.59 3.97
N ASN A 95 -0.06 -6.10 4.90
CA ASN A 95 0.86 -7.22 4.69
C ASN A 95 0.12 -8.56 4.48
N ASN A 96 -1.13 -8.65 4.92
CA ASN A 96 -1.96 -9.85 4.79
C ASN A 96 -2.97 -9.74 3.64
N LEU A 97 -3.04 -8.61 2.96
CA LEU A 97 -4.06 -8.34 1.95
C LEU A 97 -3.96 -9.28 0.74
N GLU A 98 -2.75 -9.69 0.36
CA GLU A 98 -2.50 -10.59 -0.78
C GLU A 98 -2.72 -12.07 -0.47
N GLN A 99 -3.07 -12.43 0.76
CA GLN A 99 -3.38 -13.82 1.10
C GLN A 99 -4.60 -14.29 0.30
N LYS A 100 -4.51 -15.50 -0.25
CA LYS A 100 -5.55 -16.09 -1.13
C LYS A 100 -6.94 -16.09 -0.48
N SER A 101 -7.03 -16.35 0.82
CA SER A 101 -8.27 -16.33 1.58
C SER A 101 -8.92 -14.94 1.60
N HIS A 102 -8.13 -13.89 1.89
CA HIS A 102 -8.61 -12.52 1.93
C HIS A 102 -9.03 -12.03 0.54
N LEU A 103 -8.21 -12.29 -0.48
CA LEU A 103 -8.55 -11.93 -1.86
C LEU A 103 -9.82 -12.61 -2.35
N LYS A 104 -10.00 -13.91 -2.03
CA LYS A 104 -11.23 -14.65 -2.37
C LYS A 104 -12.45 -14.03 -1.70
N PHE A 105 -12.36 -13.74 -0.40
CA PHE A 105 -13.43 -13.09 0.35
C PHE A 105 -13.76 -11.71 -0.23
N ILE A 106 -12.77 -10.83 -0.41
CA ILE A 106 -12.98 -9.48 -0.94
C ILE A 106 -13.58 -9.53 -2.33
N LYS A 107 -13.14 -10.46 -3.18
CA LYS A 107 -13.66 -10.63 -4.53
C LYS A 107 -15.13 -11.06 -4.54
N GLN A 108 -15.54 -11.95 -3.65
CA GLN A 108 -16.93 -12.35 -3.48
C GLN A 108 -17.79 -11.17 -3.02
N GLU A 109 -17.37 -10.46 -1.99
CA GLU A 109 -18.07 -9.27 -1.48
C GLU A 109 -18.17 -8.15 -2.51
N SER A 110 -17.15 -7.99 -3.36
CA SER A 110 -17.13 -6.96 -4.41
C SER A 110 -18.20 -7.12 -5.50
N LEU A 111 -18.89 -8.27 -5.55
CA LEU A 111 -20.03 -8.49 -6.45
C LEU A 111 -21.29 -7.77 -5.98
N VAL A 112 -21.41 -7.50 -4.69
CA VAL A 112 -22.62 -6.96 -4.06
C VAL A 112 -22.37 -5.68 -3.26
N LYS A 113 -21.11 -5.39 -2.92
CA LYS A 113 -20.72 -4.23 -2.10
C LYS A 113 -19.64 -3.41 -2.78
N GLU A 114 -19.66 -2.10 -2.51
CA GLU A 114 -18.58 -1.20 -2.87
C GLU A 114 -17.42 -1.35 -1.86
N ILE A 115 -16.21 -1.54 -2.37
CA ILE A 115 -15.02 -1.77 -1.53
C ILE A 115 -14.34 -0.43 -1.24
N PHE A 116 -14.17 -0.14 0.03
CA PHE A 116 -13.39 1.00 0.50
C PHE A 116 -12.19 0.54 1.32
N THR A 117 -11.06 1.20 1.15
CA THR A 117 -9.85 0.95 1.94
C THR A 117 -9.56 2.13 2.84
N LEU A 118 -9.25 1.85 4.10
CA LEU A 118 -9.01 2.82 5.15
C LEU A 118 -7.67 2.57 5.83
N CYS A 119 -6.95 3.65 6.15
CA CYS A 119 -5.81 3.59 7.05
C CYS A 119 -5.73 4.87 7.90
N GLN A 120 -4.65 5.12 8.63
CA GLN A 120 -4.52 6.30 9.50
C GLN A 120 -4.47 7.63 8.74
N LEU A 121 -3.69 7.72 7.63
CA LEU A 121 -3.40 8.96 6.89
C LEU A 121 -3.73 8.90 5.40
N GLY A 122 -4.22 7.78 4.87
CA GLY A 122 -4.54 7.60 3.45
C GLY A 122 -3.45 6.93 2.61
N LYS A 123 -2.18 6.94 3.03
CA LYS A 123 -1.07 6.37 2.24
C LYS A 123 -1.12 4.83 2.13
N ARG A 124 -1.33 4.13 3.26
CA ARG A 124 -1.46 2.65 3.26
C ARG A 124 -2.71 2.19 2.51
N SER A 125 -3.83 2.91 2.63
CA SER A 125 -5.07 2.59 1.91
C SER A 125 -4.93 2.79 0.41
N GLU A 126 -4.17 3.79 -0.03
CA GLU A 126 -3.84 3.97 -1.44
C GLU A 126 -3.02 2.79 -1.99
N LYS A 127 -1.98 2.36 -1.27
CA LYS A 127 -1.21 1.15 -1.63
C LYS A 127 -2.10 -0.10 -1.67
N ALA A 128 -2.98 -0.25 -0.70
CA ALA A 128 -3.93 -1.36 -0.66
C ALA A 128 -4.88 -1.38 -1.87
N SER A 129 -5.41 -0.23 -2.28
CA SER A 129 -6.23 -0.13 -3.49
C SER A 129 -5.45 -0.48 -4.76
N LYS A 130 -4.18 -0.09 -4.86
CA LYS A 130 -3.31 -0.51 -5.97
C LYS A 130 -3.10 -2.03 -5.99
N ILE A 131 -2.87 -2.64 -4.83
CA ILE A 131 -2.76 -4.10 -4.70
C ILE A 131 -4.06 -4.77 -5.16
N LEU A 132 -5.21 -4.37 -4.65
CA LEU A 132 -6.51 -4.95 -5.02
C LEU A 132 -6.78 -4.83 -6.53
N MET A 133 -6.39 -3.72 -7.15
CA MET A 133 -6.55 -3.52 -8.59
C MET A 133 -5.70 -4.50 -9.42
N LYS A 134 -4.51 -4.90 -8.97
CA LYS A 134 -3.71 -5.96 -9.62
C LYS A 134 -4.47 -7.29 -9.68
N PHE A 135 -5.33 -7.54 -8.70
CA PHE A 135 -6.23 -8.72 -8.66
C PHE A 135 -7.60 -8.47 -9.29
N LYS A 136 -7.76 -7.38 -10.06
CA LYS A 136 -9.01 -6.98 -10.75
C LYS A 136 -10.16 -6.71 -9.76
N ILE A 137 -9.85 -6.26 -8.57
CA ILE A 137 -10.83 -5.84 -7.56
C ILE A 137 -10.83 -4.31 -7.51
N SER A 138 -11.95 -3.69 -7.91
CA SER A 138 -12.12 -2.23 -7.85
C SER A 138 -12.33 -1.81 -6.40
N SER A 139 -11.59 -0.81 -5.95
CA SER A 139 -11.74 -0.25 -4.61
C SER A 139 -11.48 1.26 -4.60
N THR A 140 -12.00 1.94 -3.60
CA THR A 140 -11.84 3.39 -3.40
C THR A 140 -11.06 3.64 -2.12
N SER A 141 -9.98 4.40 -2.21
CA SER A 141 -9.16 4.78 -1.05
C SER A 141 -9.70 6.05 -0.39
N ILE A 142 -9.78 6.04 0.95
CA ILE A 142 -10.25 7.20 1.72
C ILE A 142 -9.08 8.12 2.01
N GLU A 143 -9.15 9.36 1.49
CA GLU A 143 -8.12 10.37 1.67
C GLU A 143 -8.07 10.89 3.10
N GLY A 144 -6.86 10.98 3.64
CA GLY A 144 -6.61 11.44 5.01
C GLY A 144 -6.99 10.42 6.09
N GLY A 145 -7.65 9.31 5.72
CA GLY A 145 -7.91 8.16 6.59
C GLY A 145 -8.65 8.49 7.88
N MET A 146 -8.43 7.70 8.92
CA MET A 146 -9.05 7.85 10.24
C MET A 146 -8.84 9.24 10.84
N LYS A 147 -7.66 9.85 10.62
CA LYS A 147 -7.38 11.19 11.16
C LYS A 147 -8.39 12.23 10.66
N LYS A 148 -8.68 12.24 9.36
CA LYS A 148 -9.66 13.18 8.79
C LYS A 148 -11.11 12.79 9.11
N ILE A 149 -11.44 11.50 9.14
CA ILE A 149 -12.77 11.02 9.51
C ILE A 149 -13.12 11.48 10.92
N ASN A 150 -12.23 11.29 11.89
CA ASN A 150 -12.46 11.71 13.27
C ASN A 150 -12.66 13.23 13.39
N GLN A 151 -11.94 14.04 12.62
CA GLN A 151 -12.12 15.50 12.58
C GLN A 151 -13.53 15.91 12.07
N VAL A 152 -14.05 15.19 11.09
CA VAL A 152 -15.39 15.49 10.50
C VAL A 152 -16.52 14.97 11.38
N THR A 153 -16.27 13.97 12.24
CA THR A 153 -17.30 13.37 13.10
C THR A 153 -17.49 14.17 14.40
N ILE A 154 -16.50 14.96 14.80
CA ILE A 154 -16.50 15.75 16.05
C ILE A 154 -17.03 17.17 15.81
N GLY A 155 -17.15 17.64 14.59
CA GLY A 155 -17.75 18.93 14.22
C GLY A 155 -19.14 18.76 13.61
#